data_a736a8ceca3293b6dcf5e507f0bf62d3
#
_entry.id   a736a8ceca3293b6dcf5e507f0bf62d3
#
_cell.length_a   1.000
_cell.length_b   1.000
_cell.length_c   1.000
_cell.angle_alpha   90.00
_cell.angle_beta   90.00
_cell.angle_gamma   90.00
#
_symmetry.space_group_name_H-M   'P 1'
#
loop_
_entity.id
_entity.type
_entity.pdbx_description
1 polymer ?
#
loop_
_entity_poly.entity_id
_entity_poly.type
_entity_poly.pdbx_seq_one_letter_code
_entity_poly.pdbx_strand_id
1 'polypeptide(L)'
;IRKPSHSGLVAIAVAAALSGVAHAADKPARAPATIGDLKPRAVEIRKEQKVEGSAARAIDNYRRYLEQKDADPELRAEALRRLGDLNLEVGEGERIEKEVSAIDRSGAEAIELYTSLLKAYPDYPRNDQVLYQLARAYETTGQPEKALATLDQIAERYPGLVQRDEVDFRRGEILFSNKRYAEAEKAYKRALDAGANGAFYSQSLYKHGWSLFKQGQNEDSLPSFARVLDANLTDRSNGDKLRPIERMSRADRELVEDTLRVMSITFSYLDGATSVDQFVAKRGVPPYSYLLYSRLGDLFVEKQRYQDAADVYRAFVARDPADENAPILAMQAIEAYRKG
;
A
#
# COMPACT_ATOMS: atom_id res chain seq x y z
N ILE A 1 10.63 -54.47 -3.58
CA ILE A 1 11.38 -55.10 -4.67
C ILE A 1 11.63 -54.06 -5.75
N ARG A 2 12.91 -53.84 -5.99
CA ARG A 2 13.60 -53.22 -7.13
C ARG A 2 13.62 -51.71 -7.29
N LYS A 3 14.80 -51.18 -6.94
CA LYS A 3 15.57 -50.07 -7.56
C LYS A 3 16.09 -50.49 -8.96
N PRO A 4 16.93 -49.72 -9.66
CA PRO A 4 17.15 -48.28 -9.89
C PRO A 4 17.48 -47.95 -11.36
N SER A 5 17.83 -46.72 -11.68
CA SER A 5 18.90 -46.30 -12.62
C SER A 5 18.65 -44.88 -13.13
N HIS A 6 19.51 -44.06 -13.56
CA HIS A 6 20.96 -43.90 -13.54
C HIS A 6 21.26 -42.45 -13.89
N SER A 7 22.26 -41.95 -13.23
CA SER A 7 23.01 -40.72 -13.44
C SER A 7 23.66 -40.62 -14.81
N GLY A 8 23.74 -39.42 -15.35
CA GLY A 8 24.63 -39.08 -16.47
C GLY A 8 25.48 -37.87 -16.11
N LEU A 9 26.67 -38.14 -15.58
CA LEU A 9 27.77 -37.19 -15.43
C LEU A 9 28.54 -37.13 -16.76
N VAL A 10 28.72 -35.95 -17.33
CA VAL A 10 29.66 -35.65 -18.40
C VAL A 10 30.90 -35.02 -17.78
N ALA A 11 31.99 -35.78 -17.74
CA ALA A 11 33.32 -35.35 -17.38
C ALA A 11 34.05 -34.85 -18.63
N ILE A 12 34.53 -33.62 -18.62
CA ILE A 12 35.47 -33.10 -19.61
C ILE A 12 36.87 -33.19 -19.02
N ALA A 13 37.70 -34.04 -19.64
CA ALA A 13 39.13 -34.19 -19.33
C ALA A 13 39.92 -33.04 -19.97
N VAL A 14 40.75 -32.36 -19.17
CA VAL A 14 41.81 -31.46 -19.67
C VAL A 14 43.16 -32.12 -19.47
N ALA A 15 43.84 -32.33 -20.59
CA ALA A 15 45.18 -32.93 -20.65
C ALA A 15 46.22 -31.93 -20.11
N ALA A 16 47.09 -32.42 -19.25
CA ALA A 16 48.27 -31.73 -18.76
C ALA A 16 49.44 -31.92 -19.74
N ALA A 17 50.07 -30.82 -20.14
CA ALA A 17 51.38 -30.83 -20.77
C ALA A 17 52.41 -30.23 -19.79
N LEU A 18 53.33 -31.05 -19.32
CA LEU A 18 54.47 -30.67 -18.53
C LEU A 18 55.63 -30.21 -19.47
N SER A 19 56.20 -29.07 -19.26
CA SER A 19 57.60 -28.80 -19.59
C SER A 19 58.06 -27.49 -18.91
N GLY A 20 59.20 -27.58 -18.26
CA GLY A 20 60.14 -26.47 -18.12
C GLY A 20 60.20 -25.81 -16.74
N VAL A 21 61.10 -26.38 -15.89
CA VAL A 21 61.62 -25.71 -14.68
C VAL A 21 62.54 -24.57 -15.08
N ALA A 22 62.22 -23.34 -14.69
CA ALA A 22 63.19 -22.26 -14.61
C ALA A 22 63.03 -21.58 -13.23
N HIS A 23 64.05 -21.67 -12.40
CA HIS A 23 64.19 -20.90 -11.16
C HIS A 23 64.26 -19.41 -11.48
N ALA A 24 63.32 -18.67 -10.97
CA ALA A 24 63.41 -17.22 -10.92
C ALA A 24 63.10 -16.76 -9.50
N ALA A 25 64.00 -15.89 -9.03
CA ALA A 25 64.14 -15.38 -7.68
C ALA A 25 62.86 -14.88 -7.02
N ASP A 26 62.82 -15.14 -5.74
CA ASP A 26 61.86 -14.62 -4.76
C ASP A 26 61.69 -13.07 -4.87
N LYS A 27 60.49 -12.67 -5.30
CA LYS A 27 60.01 -11.29 -5.07
C LYS A 27 59.12 -11.29 -3.83
N PRO A 28 59.30 -10.33 -2.91
CA PRO A 28 58.49 -10.29 -1.71
C PRO A 28 57.03 -10.19 -2.05
N ALA A 29 56.20 -11.00 -1.35
CA ALA A 29 54.76 -11.03 -1.49
C ALA A 29 54.17 -9.60 -1.30
N ARG A 30 53.50 -9.13 -2.34
CA ARG A 30 52.76 -7.88 -2.26
C ARG A 30 51.62 -8.06 -1.25
N ALA A 31 51.59 -7.16 -0.23
CA ALA A 31 50.48 -7.10 0.69
C ALA A 31 49.12 -7.02 -0.07
N PRO A 32 48.08 -7.65 0.43
CA PRO A 32 46.76 -7.60 -0.23
C PRO A 32 46.32 -6.13 -0.37
N ALA A 33 45.90 -5.77 -1.60
CA ALA A 33 45.41 -4.44 -1.90
C ALA A 33 44.24 -4.08 -1.01
N THR A 34 44.31 -2.99 -0.27
CA THR A 34 43.21 -2.47 0.52
C THR A 34 42.29 -1.59 -0.33
N ILE A 35 41.07 -1.34 0.14
CA ILE A 35 40.08 -0.46 -0.54
C ILE A 35 40.69 0.94 -0.80
N GLY A 36 41.65 1.39 0.01
CA GLY A 36 42.37 2.66 -0.17
C GLY A 36 43.32 2.69 -1.38
N ASP A 37 43.71 1.53 -1.93
CA ASP A 37 44.60 1.42 -3.08
C ASP A 37 43.87 1.47 -4.43
N LEU A 38 42.51 1.50 -4.40
CA LEU A 38 41.68 1.62 -5.59
C LEU A 38 41.72 3.09 -6.06
N LYS A 39 42.36 3.34 -7.17
CA LYS A 39 42.26 4.65 -7.83
C LYS A 39 40.80 4.89 -8.18
N PRO A 40 40.23 6.08 -7.87
CA PRO A 40 38.90 6.42 -8.26
C PRO A 40 38.77 6.31 -9.79
N ARG A 41 38.09 5.30 -10.25
CA ARG A 41 37.74 5.17 -11.65
C ARG A 41 36.50 6.05 -11.86
N ALA A 42 36.62 7.09 -12.63
CA ALA A 42 35.47 7.87 -13.05
C ALA A 42 34.52 6.91 -13.76
N VAL A 43 33.46 6.52 -13.08
CA VAL A 43 32.35 5.81 -13.71
C VAL A 43 31.58 6.88 -14.47
N GLU A 44 31.81 6.98 -15.78
CA GLU A 44 30.86 7.67 -16.64
C GLU A 44 29.55 6.90 -16.54
N ILE A 45 28.66 7.38 -15.71
CA ILE A 45 27.25 6.98 -15.76
C ILE A 45 26.76 7.51 -17.11
N ARG A 46 26.77 6.64 -18.11
CA ARG A 46 26.01 6.91 -19.33
C ARG A 46 24.58 7.15 -18.85
N LYS A 47 24.13 8.42 -18.89
CA LYS A 47 22.72 8.69 -18.76
C LYS A 47 22.06 7.80 -19.78
N GLU A 48 21.21 6.85 -19.32
CA GLU A 48 20.36 6.10 -20.21
C GLU A 48 19.69 7.14 -21.10
N GLN A 49 19.93 7.04 -22.40
CA GLN A 49 19.17 7.85 -23.35
C GLN A 49 17.72 7.46 -23.12
N LYS A 50 16.95 8.38 -22.56
CA LYS A 50 15.49 8.27 -22.52
C LYS A 50 15.09 7.86 -23.91
N VAL A 51 14.52 6.67 -24.08
CA VAL A 51 14.04 6.17 -25.37
C VAL A 51 12.78 6.98 -25.67
N GLU A 52 12.97 8.27 -25.96
CA GLU A 52 11.91 9.14 -26.39
C GLU A 52 11.46 8.63 -27.76
N GLY A 53 10.25 8.16 -27.83
CA GLY A 53 9.63 7.73 -29.07
C GLY A 53 9.12 6.31 -29.13
N SER A 54 9.35 5.45 -28.12
CA SER A 54 8.81 4.10 -28.15
C SER A 54 7.28 4.07 -28.00
N ALA A 55 6.71 4.84 -27.09
CA ALA A 55 5.26 4.90 -26.86
C ALA A 55 4.54 5.53 -28.08
N ALA A 56 4.99 6.67 -28.56
CA ALA A 56 4.41 7.33 -29.73
C ALA A 56 4.44 6.44 -30.99
N ARG A 57 5.58 5.76 -31.24
CA ARG A 57 5.67 4.81 -32.37
C ARG A 57 4.76 3.60 -32.18
N ALA A 58 4.63 3.10 -30.96
CA ALA A 58 3.72 1.99 -30.66
C ALA A 58 2.26 2.41 -30.90
N ILE A 59 1.86 3.58 -30.44
CA ILE A 59 0.54 4.19 -30.69
C ILE A 59 0.26 4.26 -32.19
N ASP A 60 1.18 4.82 -33.00
CA ASP A 60 1.03 4.90 -34.44
C ASP A 60 0.91 3.53 -35.11
N ASN A 61 1.69 2.55 -34.66
CA ASN A 61 1.63 1.20 -35.21
C ASN A 61 0.30 0.52 -34.92
N TYR A 62 -0.22 0.64 -33.68
CA TYR A 62 -1.54 0.10 -33.35
C TYR A 62 -2.67 0.81 -34.09
N ARG A 63 -2.62 2.13 -34.28
CA ARG A 63 -3.59 2.88 -35.10
C ARG A 63 -3.61 2.37 -36.54
N ARG A 64 -2.44 2.25 -37.20
CA ARG A 64 -2.34 1.69 -38.55
C ARG A 64 -2.85 0.26 -38.67
N TYR A 65 -2.60 -0.55 -37.65
CA TYR A 65 -3.14 -1.92 -37.62
C TYR A 65 -4.66 -1.92 -37.54
N LEU A 66 -5.25 -1.06 -36.73
CA LEU A 66 -6.70 -0.94 -36.57
C LEU A 66 -7.41 -0.41 -37.80
N GLU A 67 -6.71 0.29 -38.71
CA GLU A 67 -7.22 0.74 -40.03
C GLU A 67 -7.37 -0.40 -41.05
N GLN A 68 -6.71 -1.56 -40.80
CA GLN A 68 -6.80 -2.71 -41.72
C GLN A 68 -8.18 -3.36 -41.63
N LYS A 69 -8.86 -3.54 -42.75
CA LYS A 69 -10.22 -4.06 -42.81
C LYS A 69 -10.30 -5.57 -42.51
N ASP A 70 -9.24 -6.32 -42.84
CA ASP A 70 -9.17 -7.79 -42.75
C ASP A 70 -8.35 -8.26 -41.55
N ALA A 71 -8.19 -7.41 -40.51
CA ALA A 71 -7.46 -7.76 -39.32
C ALA A 71 -8.22 -8.82 -38.50
N ASP A 72 -7.47 -9.81 -38.01
CA ASP A 72 -7.97 -10.85 -37.12
C ASP A 72 -8.71 -10.27 -35.92
N PRO A 73 -9.95 -10.70 -35.60
CA PRO A 73 -10.75 -10.14 -34.52
C PRO A 73 -10.06 -10.19 -33.13
N GLU A 74 -9.34 -11.29 -32.81
CA GLU A 74 -8.64 -11.42 -31.53
C GLU A 74 -7.45 -10.45 -31.45
N LEU A 75 -6.68 -10.35 -32.51
CA LEU A 75 -5.57 -9.40 -32.59
C LEU A 75 -6.06 -7.95 -32.65
N ARG A 76 -7.23 -7.71 -33.22
CA ARG A 76 -7.88 -6.39 -33.20
C ARG A 76 -8.32 -5.99 -31.80
N ALA A 77 -8.90 -6.90 -31.04
CA ALA A 77 -9.25 -6.68 -29.64
C ALA A 77 -7.99 -6.39 -28.78
N GLU A 78 -6.93 -7.18 -28.95
CA GLU A 78 -5.66 -6.93 -28.27
C GLU A 78 -5.04 -5.59 -28.64
N ALA A 79 -5.10 -5.19 -29.92
CA ALA A 79 -4.59 -3.91 -30.39
C ALA A 79 -5.36 -2.72 -29.78
N LEU A 80 -6.69 -2.82 -29.68
CA LEU A 80 -7.53 -1.81 -29.00
C LEU A 80 -7.14 -1.70 -27.51
N ARG A 81 -6.97 -2.83 -26.83
CA ARG A 81 -6.57 -2.84 -25.43
C ARG A 81 -5.20 -2.18 -25.24
N ARG A 82 -4.20 -2.59 -26.04
CA ARG A 82 -2.83 -2.05 -25.96
C ARG A 82 -2.77 -0.56 -26.27
N LEU A 83 -3.52 -0.13 -27.26
CA LEU A 83 -3.59 1.29 -27.59
C LEU A 83 -4.23 2.09 -26.44
N GLY A 84 -5.27 1.56 -25.80
CA GLY A 84 -5.86 2.13 -24.60
C GLY A 84 -4.88 2.22 -23.44
N ASP A 85 -4.14 1.13 -23.17
CA ASP A 85 -3.13 1.08 -22.11
C ASP A 85 -2.03 2.14 -22.32
N LEU A 86 -1.52 2.27 -23.57
CA LEU A 86 -0.51 3.27 -23.90
C LEU A 86 -1.01 4.71 -23.77
N ASN A 87 -2.24 4.99 -24.20
CA ASN A 87 -2.82 6.32 -24.02
C ASN A 87 -3.00 6.67 -22.54
N LEU A 88 -3.42 5.71 -21.72
CA LEU A 88 -3.55 5.93 -20.27
C LEU A 88 -2.19 6.17 -19.63
N GLU A 89 -1.16 5.39 -19.99
CA GLU A 89 0.21 5.54 -19.49
C GLU A 89 0.81 6.91 -19.88
N VAL A 90 0.63 7.34 -21.14
CA VAL A 90 1.06 8.67 -21.59
C VAL A 90 0.36 9.77 -20.80
N GLY A 91 -0.96 9.67 -20.61
CA GLY A 91 -1.72 10.64 -19.82
C GLY A 91 -1.26 10.69 -18.34
N GLU A 92 -0.92 9.56 -17.73
CA GLU A 92 -0.36 9.52 -16.37
C GLU A 92 1.05 10.15 -16.32
N GLY A 93 1.89 9.92 -17.33
CA GLY A 93 3.22 10.53 -17.44
C GLY A 93 3.17 12.06 -17.59
N GLU A 94 2.30 12.56 -18.44
CA GLU A 94 2.08 14.00 -18.67
C GLU A 94 1.53 14.70 -17.43
N ARG A 95 0.78 14.00 -16.59
CA ARG A 95 0.29 14.51 -15.30
C ARG A 95 1.43 14.87 -14.35
N ILE A 96 2.54 14.13 -14.41
CA ILE A 96 3.75 14.41 -13.63
C ILE A 96 4.45 15.67 -14.18
N GLU A 97 4.38 15.92 -15.47
CA GLU A 97 5.00 17.05 -16.17
C GLU A 97 4.14 18.33 -16.25
N LYS A 98 2.91 18.32 -15.70
CA LYS A 98 1.99 19.48 -15.53
C LYS A 98 1.24 20.00 -16.78
N GLU A 99 1.08 19.26 -17.82
CA GLU A 99 0.20 19.66 -18.94
C GLU A 99 -1.21 19.06 -18.81
N VAL A 100 -2.10 19.76 -18.11
CA VAL A 100 -3.49 19.33 -17.85
C VAL A 100 -4.30 19.06 -19.11
N SER A 101 -4.10 19.82 -20.20
CA SER A 101 -4.86 19.67 -21.45
C SER A 101 -4.51 18.43 -22.28
N ALA A 102 -3.31 17.86 -22.08
CA ALA A 102 -2.90 16.63 -22.75
C ALA A 102 -3.46 15.40 -22.03
N ILE A 103 -3.56 15.44 -20.70
CA ILE A 103 -4.16 14.40 -19.85
C ILE A 103 -5.60 14.13 -20.25
N ASP A 104 -6.40 15.17 -20.46
CA ASP A 104 -7.81 15.05 -20.79
C ASP A 104 -8.01 14.37 -22.16
N ARG A 105 -7.12 14.60 -23.11
CA ARG A 105 -7.20 13.98 -24.46
C ARG A 105 -6.79 12.52 -24.43
N SER A 106 -5.67 12.18 -23.84
CA SER A 106 -5.17 10.80 -23.77
C SER A 106 -6.11 9.92 -22.95
N GLY A 107 -6.63 10.43 -21.83
CA GLY A 107 -7.63 9.73 -21.02
C GLY A 107 -8.96 9.53 -21.75
N ALA A 108 -9.44 10.53 -22.49
CA ALA A 108 -10.66 10.42 -23.29
C ALA A 108 -10.51 9.39 -24.43
N GLU A 109 -9.38 9.38 -25.13
CA GLU A 109 -9.10 8.38 -26.17
C GLU A 109 -9.03 6.96 -25.58
N ALA A 110 -8.40 6.79 -24.41
CA ALA A 110 -8.38 5.49 -23.71
C ALA A 110 -9.80 5.01 -23.37
N ILE A 111 -10.66 5.89 -22.87
CA ILE A 111 -12.07 5.58 -22.58
C ILE A 111 -12.82 5.12 -23.84
N GLU A 112 -12.64 5.83 -24.98
CA GLU A 112 -13.26 5.44 -26.24
C GLU A 112 -12.80 4.08 -26.73
N LEU A 113 -11.51 3.80 -26.66
CA LEU A 113 -10.91 2.54 -27.08
C LEU A 113 -11.43 1.36 -26.24
N TYR A 114 -11.40 1.48 -24.90
CA TYR A 114 -11.91 0.43 -24.00
C TYR A 114 -13.41 0.21 -24.16
N THR A 115 -14.18 1.29 -24.29
CA THR A 115 -15.63 1.19 -24.50
C THR A 115 -15.95 0.51 -25.83
N SER A 116 -15.22 0.86 -26.91
CA SER A 116 -15.36 0.25 -28.23
C SER A 116 -15.00 -1.24 -28.19
N LEU A 117 -13.92 -1.60 -27.47
CA LEU A 117 -13.51 -3.00 -27.29
C LEU A 117 -14.59 -3.79 -26.57
N LEU A 118 -15.06 -3.32 -25.42
CA LEU A 118 -16.10 -4.02 -24.63
C LEU A 118 -17.40 -4.22 -25.39
N LYS A 119 -17.75 -3.26 -26.28
CA LYS A 119 -18.93 -3.34 -27.12
C LYS A 119 -18.75 -4.31 -28.30
N ALA A 120 -17.58 -4.28 -28.97
CA ALA A 120 -17.32 -5.09 -30.15
C ALA A 120 -16.94 -6.54 -29.81
N TYR A 121 -16.34 -6.77 -28.64
CA TYR A 121 -15.79 -8.05 -28.20
C TYR A 121 -16.24 -8.39 -26.77
N PRO A 122 -17.54 -8.65 -26.55
CA PRO A 122 -18.08 -8.89 -25.20
C PRO A 122 -17.48 -10.15 -24.53
N ASP A 123 -17.00 -11.11 -25.33
CA ASP A 123 -16.41 -12.37 -24.84
C ASP A 123 -14.86 -12.34 -24.86
N TYR A 124 -14.25 -11.16 -25.00
CA TYR A 124 -12.79 -11.07 -24.97
C TYR A 124 -12.26 -11.52 -23.59
N PRO A 125 -11.28 -12.45 -23.55
CA PRO A 125 -10.87 -13.13 -22.31
C PRO A 125 -10.32 -12.22 -21.21
N ARG A 126 -9.91 -10.99 -21.58
CA ARG A 126 -9.33 -10.01 -20.65
C ARG A 126 -10.26 -8.81 -20.40
N ASN A 127 -11.57 -8.98 -20.55
CA ASN A 127 -12.52 -7.92 -20.30
C ASN A 127 -12.54 -7.45 -18.84
N ASP A 128 -12.12 -8.29 -17.88
CA ASP A 128 -11.85 -7.90 -16.50
C ASP A 128 -10.75 -6.82 -16.41
N GLN A 129 -9.64 -7.01 -17.11
CA GLN A 129 -8.54 -6.04 -17.17
C GLN A 129 -8.96 -4.77 -17.92
N VAL A 130 -9.70 -4.92 -19.02
CA VAL A 130 -10.21 -3.77 -19.80
C VAL A 130 -11.13 -2.91 -18.94
N LEU A 131 -12.07 -3.51 -18.23
CA LEU A 131 -12.96 -2.80 -17.30
C LEU A 131 -12.15 -2.09 -16.19
N TYR A 132 -11.14 -2.78 -15.65
CA TYR A 132 -10.29 -2.17 -14.63
C TYR A 132 -9.55 -0.93 -15.14
N GLN A 133 -8.95 -1.01 -16.33
CA GLN A 133 -8.28 0.14 -16.95
C GLN A 133 -9.26 1.24 -17.36
N LEU A 134 -10.47 0.88 -17.78
CA LEU A 134 -11.54 1.85 -18.06
C LEU A 134 -11.95 2.59 -16.78
N ALA A 135 -12.08 1.89 -15.65
CA ALA A 135 -12.35 2.54 -14.37
C ALA A 135 -11.25 3.53 -13.99
N ARG A 136 -9.96 3.14 -14.14
CA ARG A 136 -8.82 4.05 -13.93
C ARG A 136 -8.87 5.27 -14.86
N ALA A 137 -9.20 5.07 -16.13
CA ALA A 137 -9.34 6.17 -17.11
C ALA A 137 -10.46 7.14 -16.69
N TYR A 138 -11.57 6.65 -16.19
CA TYR A 138 -12.63 7.48 -15.62
C TYR A 138 -12.19 8.23 -14.36
N GLU A 139 -11.43 7.61 -13.45
CA GLU A 139 -10.88 8.28 -12.27
C GLU A 139 -9.94 9.41 -12.66
N THR A 140 -9.01 9.16 -13.58
CA THR A 140 -8.01 10.16 -14.03
C THR A 140 -8.62 11.32 -14.76
N THR A 141 -9.74 11.12 -15.46
CA THR A 141 -10.48 12.16 -16.21
C THR A 141 -11.60 12.82 -15.38
N GLY A 142 -11.62 12.58 -14.05
CA GLY A 142 -12.56 13.24 -13.15
C GLY A 142 -14.02 12.77 -13.29
N GLN A 143 -14.24 11.51 -13.69
CA GLN A 143 -15.56 10.90 -13.86
C GLN A 143 -15.82 9.79 -12.82
N PRO A 144 -15.81 10.10 -11.49
CA PRO A 144 -15.82 9.08 -10.44
C PRO A 144 -17.08 8.20 -10.44
N GLU A 145 -18.23 8.73 -10.85
CA GLU A 145 -19.47 7.94 -10.91
C GLU A 145 -19.42 6.85 -11.99
N LYS A 146 -18.78 7.14 -13.13
CA LYS A 146 -18.58 6.14 -14.18
C LYS A 146 -17.51 5.13 -13.77
N ALA A 147 -16.46 5.58 -13.09
CA ALA A 147 -15.46 4.69 -12.51
C ALA A 147 -16.10 3.71 -11.53
N LEU A 148 -16.93 4.21 -10.60
CA LEU A 148 -17.66 3.38 -9.64
C LEU A 148 -18.55 2.35 -10.34
N ALA A 149 -19.36 2.79 -11.31
CA ALA A 149 -20.25 1.89 -12.08
C ALA A 149 -19.46 0.81 -12.82
N THR A 150 -18.27 1.15 -13.32
CA THR A 150 -17.39 0.18 -14.00
C THR A 150 -16.78 -0.82 -13.03
N LEU A 151 -16.34 -0.35 -11.85
CA LEU A 151 -15.85 -1.22 -10.77
C LEU A 151 -16.96 -2.13 -10.22
N ASP A 152 -18.20 -1.64 -10.16
CA ASP A 152 -19.37 -2.44 -9.79
C ASP A 152 -19.58 -3.59 -10.78
N GLN A 153 -19.46 -3.31 -12.10
CA GLN A 153 -19.53 -4.37 -13.12
C GLN A 153 -18.45 -5.44 -12.95
N ILE A 154 -17.21 -5.03 -12.58
CA ILE A 154 -16.15 -6.01 -12.29
C ILE A 154 -16.53 -6.86 -11.11
N ALA A 155 -16.99 -6.24 -10.02
CA ALA A 155 -17.35 -6.95 -8.80
C ALA A 155 -18.48 -7.98 -9.00
N GLU A 156 -19.41 -7.69 -9.92
CA GLU A 156 -20.54 -8.56 -10.25
C GLU A 156 -20.16 -9.68 -11.24
N ARG A 157 -19.44 -9.34 -12.31
CA ARG A 157 -19.13 -10.28 -13.39
C ARG A 157 -17.96 -11.20 -13.11
N TYR A 158 -16.99 -10.75 -12.29
CA TYR A 158 -15.74 -11.46 -12.02
C TYR A 158 -15.51 -11.69 -10.52
N PRO A 159 -16.39 -12.46 -9.85
CA PRO A 159 -16.30 -12.68 -8.40
C PRO A 159 -15.01 -13.38 -7.96
N GLY A 160 -14.35 -14.13 -8.87
CA GLY A 160 -13.09 -14.83 -8.63
C GLY A 160 -11.82 -14.06 -9.03
N LEU A 161 -11.93 -12.76 -9.28
CA LEU A 161 -10.77 -11.94 -9.65
C LEU A 161 -9.70 -11.93 -8.55
N VAL A 162 -8.44 -12.17 -8.91
CA VAL A 162 -7.32 -12.19 -7.95
C VAL A 162 -7.11 -10.82 -7.28
N GLN A 163 -7.31 -9.73 -8.01
CA GLN A 163 -7.20 -8.35 -7.51
C GLN A 163 -8.52 -7.80 -6.96
N ARG A 164 -9.37 -8.67 -6.41
CA ARG A 164 -10.68 -8.28 -5.87
C ARG A 164 -10.58 -7.27 -4.75
N ASP A 165 -9.60 -7.41 -3.89
CA ASP A 165 -9.30 -6.50 -2.80
C ASP A 165 -8.99 -5.07 -3.30
N GLU A 166 -8.22 -4.94 -4.39
CA GLU A 166 -7.98 -3.64 -5.01
C GLU A 166 -9.24 -3.01 -5.59
N VAL A 167 -10.05 -3.79 -6.31
CA VAL A 167 -11.32 -3.32 -6.88
C VAL A 167 -12.25 -2.80 -5.79
N ASP A 168 -12.44 -3.58 -4.73
CA ASP A 168 -13.32 -3.19 -3.62
C ASP A 168 -12.73 -2.03 -2.80
N PHE A 169 -11.40 -1.94 -2.67
CA PHE A 169 -10.74 -0.79 -2.05
C PHE A 169 -10.99 0.50 -2.86
N ARG A 170 -10.78 0.49 -4.18
CA ARG A 170 -11.03 1.66 -5.06
C ARG A 170 -12.49 2.08 -5.04
N ARG A 171 -13.43 1.12 -5.03
CA ARG A 171 -14.86 1.40 -4.84
C ARG A 171 -15.09 2.15 -3.53
N GLY A 172 -14.46 1.69 -2.46
CA GLY A 172 -14.49 2.33 -1.15
C GLY A 172 -13.98 3.78 -1.20
N GLU A 173 -12.85 4.02 -1.88
CA GLU A 173 -12.27 5.37 -2.01
C GLU A 173 -13.20 6.35 -2.73
N ILE A 174 -13.81 5.94 -3.85
CA ILE A 174 -14.77 6.76 -4.57
C ILE A 174 -16.00 7.05 -3.72
N LEU A 175 -16.57 6.03 -3.09
CA LEU A 175 -17.73 6.15 -2.21
C LEU A 175 -17.46 7.06 -1.01
N PHE A 176 -16.29 6.90 -0.39
CA PHE A 176 -15.86 7.72 0.74
C PHE A 176 -15.69 9.19 0.37
N SER A 177 -15.05 9.47 -0.77
CA SER A 177 -14.86 10.83 -1.30
C SER A 177 -16.21 11.50 -1.60
N ASN A 178 -17.19 10.73 -2.05
CA ASN A 178 -18.56 11.17 -2.29
C ASN A 178 -19.43 11.20 -1.00
N LYS A 179 -18.82 11.01 0.18
CA LYS A 179 -19.49 11.00 1.50
C LYS A 179 -20.57 9.89 1.65
N ARG A 180 -20.55 8.88 0.79
CA ARG A 180 -21.41 7.68 0.85
C ARG A 180 -20.82 6.66 1.84
N TYR A 181 -20.68 7.07 3.11
CA TYR A 181 -19.88 6.35 4.10
C TYR A 181 -20.38 4.94 4.40
N ALA A 182 -21.70 4.72 4.43
CA ALA A 182 -22.26 3.38 4.67
C ALA A 182 -21.98 2.39 3.53
N GLU A 183 -21.86 2.88 2.30
CA GLU A 183 -21.50 2.04 1.16
C GLU A 183 -19.99 1.86 1.07
N ALA A 184 -19.21 2.89 1.40
CA ALA A 184 -17.77 2.81 1.50
C ALA A 184 -17.34 1.77 2.56
N GLU A 185 -17.97 1.77 3.74
CA GLU A 185 -17.76 0.76 4.79
C GLU A 185 -17.91 -0.66 4.24
N LYS A 186 -18.99 -0.93 3.51
CA LYS A 186 -19.23 -2.25 2.90
C LYS A 186 -18.19 -2.62 1.85
N ALA A 187 -17.72 -1.64 1.06
CA ALA A 187 -16.69 -1.88 0.05
C ALA A 187 -15.34 -2.20 0.71
N TYR A 188 -14.91 -1.42 1.70
CA TYR A 188 -13.69 -1.71 2.43
C TYR A 188 -13.75 -3.04 3.20
N LYS A 189 -14.92 -3.38 3.78
CA LYS A 189 -15.12 -4.67 4.42
C LYS A 189 -14.89 -5.83 3.46
N ARG A 190 -15.40 -5.74 2.22
CA ARG A 190 -15.12 -6.75 1.19
C ARG A 190 -13.64 -6.80 0.79
N ALA A 191 -12.96 -5.65 0.71
CA ALA A 191 -11.52 -5.65 0.47
C ALA A 191 -10.73 -6.38 1.58
N LEU A 192 -11.24 -6.37 2.81
CA LEU A 192 -10.65 -7.10 3.95
C LEU A 192 -10.85 -8.63 3.87
N ASP A 193 -11.80 -9.11 3.07
CA ASP A 193 -12.07 -10.55 2.89
C ASP A 193 -10.90 -11.28 2.20
N ALA A 194 -10.02 -10.55 1.48
CA ALA A 194 -8.76 -11.10 0.97
C ALA A 194 -7.76 -11.50 2.07
N GLY A 195 -8.02 -11.10 3.32
CA GLY A 195 -7.21 -11.43 4.48
C GLY A 195 -5.99 -10.52 4.68
N ALA A 196 -5.24 -10.80 5.76
CA ALA A 196 -4.15 -9.95 6.23
C ALA A 196 -2.96 -9.81 5.27
N ASN A 197 -2.86 -10.69 4.28
CA ASN A 197 -1.81 -10.64 3.24
C ASN A 197 -2.21 -9.83 2.01
N GLY A 198 -3.44 -9.32 1.94
CA GLY A 198 -3.92 -8.46 0.87
C GLY A 198 -3.13 -7.15 0.83
N ALA A 199 -2.79 -6.69 -0.39
CA ALA A 199 -1.98 -5.49 -0.58
C ALA A 199 -2.64 -4.22 0.01
N PHE A 200 -3.97 -4.20 0.06
CA PHE A 200 -4.76 -3.06 0.54
C PHE A 200 -5.31 -3.26 1.96
N TYR A 201 -4.87 -4.30 2.67
CA TYR A 201 -5.46 -4.69 3.95
C TYR A 201 -5.39 -3.58 5.02
N SER A 202 -4.19 -3.02 5.26
CA SER A 202 -4.00 -1.98 6.28
C SER A 202 -4.75 -0.69 5.93
N GLN A 203 -4.71 -0.30 4.66
CA GLN A 203 -5.46 0.87 4.18
C GLN A 203 -6.97 0.64 4.27
N SER A 204 -7.44 -0.57 3.93
CA SER A 204 -8.86 -0.92 4.05
C SER A 204 -9.34 -0.92 5.50
N LEU A 205 -8.54 -1.42 6.45
CA LEU A 205 -8.85 -1.34 7.88
C LEU A 205 -9.01 0.11 8.34
N TYR A 206 -8.04 0.94 7.99
CA TYR A 206 -8.03 2.35 8.35
C TYR A 206 -9.26 3.07 7.79
N LYS A 207 -9.53 2.90 6.50
CA LYS A 207 -10.68 3.53 5.81
C LYS A 207 -12.03 2.96 6.26
N HIS A 208 -12.11 1.67 6.58
CA HIS A 208 -13.29 1.06 7.19
C HIS A 208 -13.59 1.71 8.54
N GLY A 209 -12.59 1.85 9.42
CA GLY A 209 -12.74 2.56 10.68
C GLY A 209 -13.21 4.00 10.50
N TRP A 210 -12.63 4.74 9.55
CA TRP A 210 -13.06 6.09 9.20
C TRP A 210 -14.48 6.15 8.66
N SER A 211 -14.90 5.16 7.87
CA SER A 211 -16.27 5.10 7.36
C SER A 211 -17.30 4.95 8.48
N LEU A 212 -17.02 4.10 9.46
CA LEU A 212 -17.83 3.94 10.67
C LEU A 212 -17.84 5.23 11.52
N PHE A 213 -16.67 5.81 11.75
CA PHE A 213 -16.54 7.07 12.48
C PHE A 213 -17.35 8.21 11.83
N LYS A 214 -17.29 8.35 10.50
CA LYS A 214 -18.07 9.35 9.75
C LYS A 214 -19.59 9.13 9.81
N GLN A 215 -20.01 7.91 10.11
CA GLN A 215 -21.42 7.56 10.35
C GLN A 215 -21.85 7.80 11.82
N GLY A 216 -20.95 8.26 12.68
CA GLY A 216 -21.20 8.42 14.12
C GLY A 216 -21.14 7.09 14.90
N GLN A 217 -20.73 6.00 14.26
CA GLN A 217 -20.57 4.68 14.88
C GLN A 217 -19.18 4.60 15.55
N ASN A 218 -19.02 5.44 16.57
CA ASN A 218 -17.71 5.68 17.19
C ASN A 218 -17.13 4.39 17.83
N GLU A 219 -17.92 3.67 18.62
CA GLU A 219 -17.46 2.44 19.26
C GLU A 219 -17.11 1.36 18.25
N ASP A 220 -17.93 1.20 17.19
CA ASP A 220 -17.72 0.20 16.14
C ASP A 220 -16.49 0.49 15.25
N SER A 221 -16.02 1.73 15.21
CA SER A 221 -14.81 2.12 14.47
C SER A 221 -13.52 1.63 15.12
N LEU A 222 -13.49 1.54 16.46
CA LEU A 222 -12.30 1.21 17.25
C LEU A 222 -11.65 -0.13 16.90
N PRO A 223 -12.39 -1.23 16.69
CA PRO A 223 -11.79 -2.51 16.31
C PRO A 223 -10.98 -2.45 15.02
N SER A 224 -11.42 -1.68 14.03
CA SER A 224 -10.69 -1.54 12.76
C SER A 224 -9.40 -0.75 12.93
N PHE A 225 -9.43 0.34 13.64
CA PHE A 225 -8.24 1.12 13.98
C PHE A 225 -7.25 0.32 14.83
N ALA A 226 -7.74 -0.44 15.81
CA ALA A 226 -6.88 -1.28 16.62
C ALA A 226 -6.17 -2.37 15.80
N ARG A 227 -6.84 -2.98 14.81
CA ARG A 227 -6.19 -3.95 13.92
C ARG A 227 -5.08 -3.31 13.08
N VAL A 228 -5.20 -2.02 12.70
CA VAL A 228 -4.10 -1.27 12.08
C VAL A 228 -2.91 -1.17 13.04
N LEU A 229 -3.15 -0.82 14.31
CA LEU A 229 -2.10 -0.74 15.32
C LEU A 229 -1.48 -2.11 15.60
N ASP A 230 -2.29 -3.18 15.71
CA ASP A 230 -1.78 -4.55 15.89
C ASP A 230 -0.84 -4.98 14.77
N ALA A 231 -1.21 -4.68 13.53
CA ALA A 231 -0.40 -5.05 12.37
C ALA A 231 0.94 -4.30 12.32
N ASN A 232 0.97 -3.08 12.80
CA ASN A 232 2.15 -2.21 12.70
C ASN A 232 2.98 -2.14 13.98
N LEU A 233 2.34 -2.10 15.15
CA LEU A 233 2.99 -1.89 16.44
C LEU A 233 3.32 -3.16 17.20
N THR A 234 2.73 -4.33 16.85
CA THR A 234 2.99 -5.57 17.57
C THR A 234 4.02 -6.42 16.83
N ASP A 235 5.14 -6.69 17.47
CA ASP A 235 6.16 -7.60 16.95
C ASP A 235 5.88 -9.03 17.39
N ARG A 236 5.10 -9.74 16.56
CA ARG A 236 4.73 -11.15 16.79
C ARG A 236 5.93 -12.10 16.81
N SER A 237 7.01 -11.73 16.13
CA SER A 237 8.24 -12.54 16.10
C SER A 237 9.04 -12.46 17.40
N ASN A 238 8.78 -11.44 18.22
CA ASN A 238 9.47 -11.16 19.47
C ASN A 238 8.51 -11.14 20.69
N GLY A 239 7.57 -12.09 20.72
CA GLY A 239 6.67 -12.26 21.86
C GLY A 239 5.68 -11.12 22.05
N ASP A 240 5.11 -10.63 20.96
CA ASP A 240 4.12 -9.54 20.92
C ASP A 240 4.60 -8.22 21.57
N LYS A 241 5.91 -7.96 21.54
CA LYS A 241 6.47 -6.71 22.06
C LYS A 241 6.12 -5.52 21.18
N LEU A 242 6.13 -4.34 21.78
CA LEU A 242 5.95 -3.09 21.05
C LEU A 242 7.09 -2.88 20.04
N ARG A 243 6.74 -2.62 18.79
CA ARG A 243 7.68 -2.21 17.77
C ARG A 243 7.91 -0.70 17.87
N PRO A 244 9.18 -0.24 17.96
CA PRO A 244 9.48 1.19 18.05
C PRO A 244 9.01 1.95 16.81
N ILE A 245 8.22 3.01 17.00
CA ILE A 245 7.68 3.86 15.92
C ILE A 245 8.80 4.51 15.12
N GLU A 246 9.93 4.85 15.76
CA GLU A 246 11.08 5.52 15.15
C GLU A 246 11.77 4.65 14.08
N ARG A 247 11.61 3.32 14.16
CA ARG A 247 12.19 2.35 13.23
C ARG A 247 11.29 2.01 12.05
N MET A 248 10.09 2.57 12.01
CA MET A 248 9.13 2.34 10.93
C MET A 248 9.48 3.13 9.67
N SER A 249 8.97 2.66 8.52
CA SER A 249 8.95 3.47 7.32
C SER A 249 8.17 4.76 7.56
N ARG A 250 8.42 5.79 6.76
CA ARG A 250 7.66 7.05 6.88
C ARG A 250 6.15 6.82 6.73
N ALA A 251 5.76 6.00 5.74
CA ALA A 251 4.36 5.72 5.46
C ALA A 251 3.67 4.98 6.61
N ASP A 252 4.32 3.94 7.17
CA ASP A 252 3.77 3.18 8.30
C ASP A 252 3.66 4.05 9.55
N ARG A 253 4.65 4.91 9.79
CA ARG A 253 4.62 5.85 10.91
C ARG A 253 3.47 6.83 10.79
N GLU A 254 3.29 7.45 9.63
CA GLU A 254 2.18 8.38 9.36
C GLU A 254 0.82 7.69 9.57
N LEU A 255 0.67 6.45 9.10
CA LEU A 255 -0.54 5.66 9.30
C LEU A 255 -0.81 5.36 10.78
N VAL A 256 0.22 4.95 11.54
CA VAL A 256 0.11 4.65 12.97
C VAL A 256 -0.24 5.91 13.78
N GLU A 257 0.47 7.01 13.54
CA GLU A 257 0.25 8.29 14.23
C GLU A 257 -1.17 8.82 13.96
N ASP A 258 -1.62 8.76 12.72
CA ASP A 258 -2.96 9.20 12.37
C ASP A 258 -4.05 8.27 12.94
N THR A 259 -3.77 6.96 13.00
CA THR A 259 -4.66 5.98 13.65
C THR A 259 -4.77 6.25 15.16
N LEU A 260 -3.67 6.49 15.85
CA LEU A 260 -3.68 6.87 17.26
C LEU A 260 -4.45 8.16 17.50
N ARG A 261 -4.25 9.15 16.62
CA ARG A 261 -4.97 10.44 16.68
C ARG A 261 -6.48 10.27 16.53
N VAL A 262 -6.94 9.50 15.52
CA VAL A 262 -8.38 9.29 15.33
C VAL A 262 -8.99 8.47 16.46
N MET A 263 -8.28 7.48 17.00
CA MET A 263 -8.76 6.74 18.18
C MET A 263 -8.90 7.64 19.40
N SER A 264 -7.96 8.56 19.64
CA SER A 264 -8.06 9.55 20.72
C SER A 264 -9.30 10.45 20.55
N ILE A 265 -9.54 10.93 19.31
CA ILE A 265 -10.76 11.70 19.01
C ILE A 265 -12.00 10.84 19.27
N THR A 266 -11.99 9.57 18.84
CA THR A 266 -13.12 8.65 19.05
C THR A 266 -13.39 8.46 20.55
N PHE A 267 -12.37 8.16 21.36
CA PHE A 267 -12.52 8.03 22.80
C PHE A 267 -12.99 9.33 23.47
N SER A 268 -12.58 10.49 22.94
CA SER A 268 -13.03 11.78 23.48
C SER A 268 -14.53 12.07 23.21
N TYR A 269 -15.12 11.43 22.21
CA TYR A 269 -16.57 11.49 21.93
C TYR A 269 -17.36 10.42 22.70
N LEU A 270 -16.68 9.43 23.24
CA LEU A 270 -17.22 8.44 24.16
C LEU A 270 -17.03 8.95 25.62
N ASP A 271 -16.71 8.05 26.52
CA ASP A 271 -16.55 8.35 27.98
C ASP A 271 -15.07 8.46 28.38
N GLY A 272 -14.24 8.99 27.49
CA GLY A 272 -12.83 9.31 27.76
C GLY A 272 -12.04 8.12 28.32
N ALA A 273 -11.46 8.30 29.52
CA ALA A 273 -10.65 7.29 30.21
C ALA A 273 -11.39 5.97 30.38
N THR A 274 -12.66 6.01 30.80
CA THR A 274 -13.51 4.82 31.00
C THR A 274 -13.63 4.01 29.72
N SER A 275 -13.80 4.67 28.58
CA SER A 275 -13.92 3.99 27.27
C SER A 275 -12.61 3.33 26.86
N VAL A 276 -11.45 3.94 27.16
CA VAL A 276 -10.15 3.30 26.91
C VAL A 276 -10.00 2.07 27.79
N ASP A 277 -10.32 2.17 29.08
CA ASP A 277 -10.26 1.05 30.03
C ASP A 277 -11.11 -0.14 29.59
N GLN A 278 -12.36 0.12 29.19
CA GLN A 278 -13.28 -0.90 28.70
C GLN A 278 -12.79 -1.53 27.41
N PHE A 279 -12.29 -0.71 26.48
CA PHE A 279 -11.76 -1.17 25.21
C PHE A 279 -10.54 -2.10 25.41
N VAL A 280 -9.57 -1.68 26.22
CA VAL A 280 -8.37 -2.46 26.53
C VAL A 280 -8.71 -3.74 27.31
N ALA A 281 -9.65 -3.67 28.28
CA ALA A 281 -10.10 -4.83 29.04
C ALA A 281 -10.78 -5.88 28.16
N LYS A 282 -11.67 -5.46 27.26
CA LYS A 282 -12.43 -6.34 26.34
C LYS A 282 -11.54 -7.01 25.31
N ARG A 283 -10.48 -6.35 24.87
CA ARG A 283 -9.60 -6.80 23.80
C ARG A 283 -8.41 -7.64 24.29
N GLY A 284 -8.06 -7.58 25.56
CA GLY A 284 -6.74 -7.90 26.08
C GLY A 284 -5.82 -6.68 26.01
N VAL A 285 -4.83 -6.61 26.88
CA VAL A 285 -3.90 -5.46 26.96
C VAL A 285 -2.89 -5.50 25.80
N PRO A 286 -3.02 -4.66 24.79
CA PRO A 286 -2.05 -4.64 23.69
C PRO A 286 -0.74 -3.97 24.16
N PRO A 287 0.41 -4.30 23.53
CA PRO A 287 1.71 -3.74 23.94
C PRO A 287 1.80 -2.21 23.75
N TYR A 288 0.93 -1.64 22.93
CA TYR A 288 0.82 -0.20 22.71
C TYR A 288 -0.26 0.46 23.57
N SER A 289 -0.79 -0.23 24.61
CA SER A 289 -1.90 0.31 25.42
C SER A 289 -1.59 1.69 26.01
N TYR A 290 -0.36 1.91 26.50
CA TYR A 290 0.03 3.20 27.06
C TYR A 290 -0.11 4.36 26.04
N LEU A 291 0.10 4.11 24.73
CA LEU A 291 -0.07 5.12 23.70
C LEU A 291 -1.52 5.59 23.59
N LEU A 292 -2.50 4.70 23.82
CA LEU A 292 -3.91 5.09 23.78
C LEU A 292 -4.25 6.11 24.86
N TYR A 293 -3.76 5.88 26.07
CA TYR A 293 -3.96 6.81 27.20
C TYR A 293 -3.13 8.10 27.00
N SER A 294 -1.85 7.96 26.64
CA SER A 294 -0.98 9.11 26.41
C SER A 294 -1.57 10.05 25.34
N ARG A 295 -1.93 9.52 24.16
CA ARG A 295 -2.47 10.34 23.07
C ARG A 295 -3.83 10.96 23.38
N LEU A 296 -4.69 10.26 24.13
CA LEU A 296 -5.95 10.84 24.58
C LEU A 296 -5.74 11.95 25.62
N GLY A 297 -4.83 11.74 26.58
CA GLY A 297 -4.48 12.77 27.54
C GLY A 297 -3.87 14.00 26.88
N ASP A 298 -2.95 13.80 25.92
CA ASP A 298 -2.35 14.88 25.14
C ASP A 298 -3.41 15.68 24.35
N LEU A 299 -4.39 14.99 23.75
CA LEU A 299 -5.53 15.63 23.09
C LEU A 299 -6.34 16.50 24.07
N PHE A 300 -6.59 16.00 25.27
CA PHE A 300 -7.32 16.78 26.28
C PHE A 300 -6.50 17.98 26.78
N VAL A 301 -5.18 17.86 26.92
CA VAL A 301 -4.30 19.01 27.23
C VAL A 301 -4.38 20.06 26.12
N GLU A 302 -4.30 19.63 24.85
CA GLU A 302 -4.44 20.52 23.68
C GLU A 302 -5.77 21.26 23.69
N LYS A 303 -6.84 20.57 24.10
CA LYS A 303 -8.20 21.15 24.23
C LYS A 303 -8.43 21.90 25.54
N GLN A 304 -7.40 22.08 26.37
CA GLN A 304 -7.47 22.71 27.69
C GLN A 304 -8.45 22.03 28.68
N ARG A 305 -8.71 20.74 28.45
CA ARG A 305 -9.50 19.86 29.33
C ARG A 305 -8.56 19.18 30.32
N TYR A 306 -7.95 19.93 31.18
CA TYR A 306 -6.85 19.47 32.03
C TYR A 306 -7.25 18.40 33.05
N GLN A 307 -8.48 18.50 33.59
CA GLN A 307 -9.02 17.50 34.51
C GLN A 307 -9.17 16.16 33.80
N ASP A 308 -9.77 16.14 32.59
CA ASP A 308 -9.95 14.94 31.81
C ASP A 308 -8.60 14.33 31.40
N ALA A 309 -7.63 15.18 31.06
CA ALA A 309 -6.26 14.72 30.74
C ALA A 309 -5.63 14.02 31.94
N ALA A 310 -5.70 14.63 33.14
CA ALA A 310 -5.17 14.04 34.36
C ALA A 310 -5.86 12.71 34.70
N ASP A 311 -7.17 12.61 34.53
CA ASP A 311 -7.94 11.40 34.78
C ASP A 311 -7.55 10.27 33.83
N VAL A 312 -7.31 10.58 32.52
CA VAL A 312 -6.81 9.61 31.54
C VAL A 312 -5.42 9.07 31.93
N TYR A 313 -4.47 9.94 32.22
CA TYR A 313 -3.13 9.53 32.62
C TYR A 313 -3.13 8.68 33.91
N ARG A 314 -3.94 9.07 34.89
CA ARG A 314 -4.12 8.32 36.15
C ARG A 314 -4.77 6.97 35.93
N ALA A 315 -5.72 6.85 35.01
CA ALA A 315 -6.37 5.59 34.69
C ALA A 315 -5.33 4.55 34.22
N PHE A 316 -4.38 4.95 33.34
CA PHE A 316 -3.28 4.07 32.97
C PHE A 316 -2.42 3.66 34.17
N VAL A 317 -1.96 4.61 34.97
CA VAL A 317 -1.12 4.35 36.15
C VAL A 317 -1.80 3.42 37.16
N ALA A 318 -3.12 3.60 37.37
CA ALA A 318 -3.90 2.74 38.26
C ALA A 318 -4.05 1.31 37.69
N ARG A 319 -4.15 1.20 36.37
CA ARG A 319 -4.32 -0.08 35.68
C ARG A 319 -3.04 -0.91 35.68
N ASP A 320 -1.90 -0.29 35.39
CA ASP A 320 -0.59 -0.96 35.32
C ASP A 320 0.50 -0.09 35.95
N PRO A 321 0.57 -0.08 37.29
CA PRO A 321 1.56 0.74 38.01
C PRO A 321 3.01 0.26 37.81
N ALA A 322 3.20 -0.96 37.29
CA ALA A 322 4.52 -1.55 37.07
C ALA A 322 5.02 -1.33 35.63
N ASP A 323 4.20 -0.79 34.73
CA ASP A 323 4.61 -0.45 33.36
C ASP A 323 5.72 0.62 33.38
N GLU A 324 6.72 0.47 32.52
CA GLU A 324 7.84 1.41 32.38
C GLU A 324 7.42 2.85 32.07
N ASN A 325 6.24 3.04 31.46
CA ASN A 325 5.67 4.34 31.13
C ASN A 325 4.80 4.93 32.25
N ALA A 326 4.46 4.15 33.29
CA ALA A 326 3.60 4.63 34.39
C ALA A 326 4.17 5.87 35.09
N PRO A 327 5.49 5.98 35.39
CA PRO A 327 6.04 7.19 36.00
C PRO A 327 5.90 8.43 35.10
N ILE A 328 6.01 8.24 33.76
CA ILE A 328 5.89 9.33 32.78
C ILE A 328 4.45 9.87 32.79
N LEU A 329 3.46 8.99 32.69
CA LEU A 329 2.05 9.39 32.71
C LEU A 329 1.62 9.95 34.05
N ALA A 330 2.18 9.46 35.17
CA ALA A 330 1.96 10.04 36.48
C ALA A 330 2.45 11.50 36.56
N MET A 331 3.62 11.79 35.99
CA MET A 331 4.15 13.15 35.90
C MET A 331 3.26 14.04 35.02
N GLN A 332 2.84 13.54 33.86
CA GLN A 332 1.90 14.26 32.97
C GLN A 332 0.56 14.56 33.65
N ALA A 333 0.05 13.65 34.48
CA ALA A 333 -1.15 13.90 35.29
C ALA A 333 -0.97 15.08 36.27
N ILE A 334 0.18 15.11 36.96
CA ILE A 334 0.52 16.22 37.87
C ILE A 334 0.63 17.54 37.09
N GLU A 335 1.28 17.51 35.95
CA GLU A 335 1.44 18.72 35.10
C GLU A 335 0.07 19.21 34.58
N ALA A 336 -0.81 18.30 34.19
CA ALA A 336 -2.16 18.64 33.77
C ALA A 336 -2.94 19.35 34.90
N TYR A 337 -2.92 18.78 36.12
CA TYR A 337 -3.53 19.41 37.30
C TYR A 337 -2.96 20.80 37.65
N ARG A 338 -1.69 21.03 37.35
CA ARG A 338 -1.05 22.35 37.60
C ARG A 338 -1.45 23.41 36.62
N LYS A 339 -1.96 23.01 35.45
CA LYS A 339 -2.44 23.92 34.39
C LYS A 339 -3.93 24.28 34.50
N GLY A 340 -4.73 23.40 35.13
CA GLY A 340 -6.17 23.58 35.38
C GLY A 340 -6.46 23.96 36.79
#